data_e70693acc6c93cf356b6042fa3e76e1a
#
_entry.id   e70693acc6c93cf356b6042fa3e76e1a
#
_cell.length_a   1.000
_cell.length_b   1.000
_cell.length_c   1.000
_cell.angle_alpha   90.00
_cell.angle_beta   90.00
_cell.angle_gamma   90.00
#
_symmetry.space_group_name_H-M   'P 1'
#
loop_
_entity.id
_entity.type
_entity.pdbx_description
1 polymer ?
#
loop_
_entity_poly.entity_id
_entity_poly.type
_entity_poly.pdbx_seq_one_letter_code
_entity_poly.pdbx_strand_id
1 'polypeptide(L)'
;DFTMNDLKNSETVKNLMRAFAGESQARNRYTFAASQAKKEGLPVIQAVFSYTAGQEKEHAEIFYNYLKDLKGETIFIDGGYPVDLYDQTVDLLKAARHNEYEEYQDVYKNFAEVAKQEGFLQISSSFSLISEIEKVHGDRFQMFADYMEQNRLFVSDVETGWLCLNCGH
;
A
#
# COMPACT_ATOMS: atom_id res chain seq x y z
N ASP A 1 17.89 -17.04 16.30
CA ASP A 1 17.55 -16.02 17.32
C ASP A 1 18.36 -14.77 17.04
N PHE A 2 17.69 -13.68 16.71
CA PHE A 2 18.35 -12.40 16.46
C PHE A 2 18.58 -11.68 17.78
N THR A 3 19.74 -11.04 17.92
CA THR A 3 19.92 -10.12 18.99
C THR A 3 19.41 -8.72 18.59
N MET A 4 18.91 -7.94 19.55
CA MET A 4 18.51 -6.55 19.35
C MET A 4 19.66 -5.71 18.74
N ASN A 5 20.90 -6.01 19.11
CA ASN A 5 22.08 -5.33 18.58
C ASN A 5 22.30 -5.63 17.09
N ASP A 6 21.98 -6.84 16.62
CA ASP A 6 22.13 -7.21 15.22
C ASP A 6 21.14 -6.42 14.36
N LEU A 7 19.89 -6.33 14.77
CA LEU A 7 18.86 -5.55 14.04
C LEU A 7 19.19 -4.06 14.05
N LYS A 8 19.56 -3.49 15.19
CA LYS A 8 19.86 -2.06 15.34
C LYS A 8 20.94 -1.56 14.36
N ASN A 9 21.92 -2.40 14.05
CA ASN A 9 23.06 -2.06 13.20
C ASN A 9 22.91 -2.55 11.75
N SER A 10 21.74 -3.05 11.38
CA SER A 10 21.48 -3.64 10.06
C SER A 10 20.91 -2.60 9.06
N GLU A 11 21.00 -2.92 7.78
CA GLU A 11 20.24 -2.20 6.74
C GLU A 11 18.74 -2.55 6.83
N THR A 12 18.41 -3.75 7.30
CA THR A 12 17.03 -4.18 7.51
C THR A 12 16.26 -3.28 8.46
N VAL A 13 16.88 -2.75 9.53
CA VAL A 13 16.20 -1.81 10.44
C VAL A 13 15.77 -0.53 9.70
N LYS A 14 16.62 -0.05 8.82
CA LYS A 14 16.31 1.12 7.99
C LYS A 14 15.22 0.81 6.97
N ASN A 15 15.26 -0.37 6.34
CA ASN A 15 14.23 -0.81 5.41
C ASN A 15 12.88 -1.01 6.08
N LEU A 16 12.85 -1.51 7.31
CA LEU A 16 11.61 -1.57 8.11
C LEU A 16 11.02 -0.17 8.36
N MET A 17 11.87 0.81 8.71
CA MET A 17 11.41 2.18 8.92
C MET A 17 11.01 2.85 7.61
N ARG A 18 11.72 2.61 6.50
CA ARG A 18 11.33 3.08 5.16
C ARG A 18 9.98 2.50 4.75
N ALA A 19 9.76 1.21 4.99
CA ALA A 19 8.49 0.55 4.71
C ALA A 19 7.36 1.13 5.58
N PHE A 20 7.57 1.27 6.88
CA PHE A 20 6.60 1.90 7.78
C PHE A 20 6.22 3.33 7.32
N ALA A 21 7.21 4.14 6.94
CA ALA A 21 6.95 5.48 6.41
C ALA A 21 6.22 5.42 5.06
N GLY A 22 6.58 4.47 4.19
CA GLY A 22 5.94 4.23 2.90
C GLY A 22 4.45 3.90 3.04
N GLU A 23 4.13 2.91 3.85
CA GLU A 23 2.75 2.51 4.14
C GLU A 23 1.94 3.63 4.81
N SER A 24 2.56 4.34 5.74
CA SER A 24 1.90 5.44 6.47
C SER A 24 1.53 6.60 5.54
N GLN A 25 2.41 6.99 4.61
CA GLN A 25 2.07 8.03 3.64
C GLN A 25 1.10 7.51 2.56
N ALA A 26 1.20 6.23 2.14
CA ALA A 26 0.27 5.62 1.21
C ALA A 26 -1.16 5.61 1.78
N ARG A 27 -1.32 5.24 3.04
CA ARG A 27 -2.59 5.37 3.75
C ARG A 27 -3.18 6.77 3.65
N ASN A 28 -2.37 7.81 3.87
CA ASN A 28 -2.83 9.18 3.77
C ASN A 28 -3.18 9.56 2.33
N ARG A 29 -2.34 9.21 1.36
CA ARG A 29 -2.62 9.47 -0.07
C ARG A 29 -3.94 8.83 -0.50
N TYR A 30 -4.19 7.58 -0.12
CA TYR A 30 -5.45 6.89 -0.46
C TYR A 30 -6.66 7.48 0.27
N THR A 31 -6.50 7.92 1.51
CA THR A 31 -7.55 8.66 2.23
C THR A 31 -7.92 9.96 1.52
N PHE A 32 -6.92 10.69 1.01
CA PHE A 32 -7.15 11.91 0.22
C PHE A 32 -7.79 11.58 -1.14
N ALA A 33 -7.35 10.52 -1.80
CA ALA A 33 -7.95 10.04 -3.05
C ALA A 33 -9.42 9.61 -2.87
N ALA A 34 -9.75 8.96 -1.76
CA ALA A 34 -11.14 8.64 -1.42
C ALA A 34 -12.00 9.90 -1.31
N SER A 35 -11.47 10.97 -0.72
CA SER A 35 -12.16 12.26 -0.64
C SER A 35 -12.39 12.88 -2.02
N GLN A 36 -11.44 12.75 -2.94
CA GLN A 36 -11.60 13.22 -4.31
C GLN A 36 -12.65 12.39 -5.06
N ALA A 37 -12.63 11.07 -4.95
CA ALA A 37 -13.63 10.19 -5.53
C ALA A 37 -15.04 10.54 -5.04
N LYS A 38 -15.19 10.86 -3.76
CA LYS A 38 -16.46 11.34 -3.19
C LYS A 38 -16.94 12.62 -3.86
N LYS A 39 -16.04 13.59 -4.08
CA LYS A 39 -16.38 14.87 -4.74
C LYS A 39 -16.84 14.65 -6.18
N GLU A 40 -16.30 13.67 -6.87
CA GLU A 40 -16.67 13.31 -8.24
C GLU A 40 -17.92 12.40 -8.31
N GLY A 41 -18.53 12.04 -7.16
CA GLY A 41 -19.71 11.17 -7.13
C GLY A 41 -19.42 9.73 -7.46
N LEU A 42 -18.24 9.21 -7.10
CA LEU A 42 -17.77 7.86 -7.38
C LEU A 42 -17.69 7.03 -6.07
N PRO A 43 -18.82 6.61 -5.48
CA PRO A 43 -18.85 5.97 -4.17
C PRO A 43 -18.10 4.62 -4.14
N VAL A 44 -18.11 3.88 -5.26
CA VAL A 44 -17.37 2.61 -5.37
C VAL A 44 -15.86 2.86 -5.29
N ILE A 45 -15.36 3.86 -6.01
CA ILE A 45 -13.94 4.22 -6.00
C ILE A 45 -13.54 4.79 -4.63
N GLN A 46 -14.40 5.61 -4.03
CA GLN A 46 -14.19 6.07 -2.65
C GLN A 46 -14.01 4.89 -1.70
N ALA A 47 -14.87 3.87 -1.80
CA ALA A 47 -14.80 2.67 -0.97
C ALA A 47 -13.51 1.87 -1.22
N VAL A 48 -13.08 1.72 -2.47
CA VAL A 48 -11.83 1.04 -2.84
C VAL A 48 -10.62 1.73 -2.22
N PHE A 49 -10.51 3.05 -2.34
CA PHE A 49 -9.41 3.79 -1.72
C PHE A 49 -9.45 3.72 -0.19
N SER A 50 -10.61 3.85 0.43
CA SER A 50 -10.75 3.75 1.89
C SER A 50 -10.38 2.37 2.41
N TYR A 51 -10.81 1.33 1.71
CA TYR A 51 -10.48 -0.06 2.05
C TYR A 51 -8.97 -0.31 1.93
N THR A 52 -8.35 0.12 0.83
CA THR A 52 -6.91 -0.03 0.63
C THR A 52 -6.12 0.78 1.67
N ALA A 53 -6.54 2.01 1.97
CA ALA A 53 -5.93 2.81 3.05
C ALA A 53 -5.93 2.09 4.41
N GLY A 54 -6.99 1.33 4.69
CA GLY A 54 -7.06 0.47 5.87
C GLY A 54 -6.03 -0.65 5.85
N GLN A 55 -5.81 -1.25 4.69
CA GLN A 55 -4.81 -2.31 4.51
C GLN A 55 -3.38 -1.78 4.67
N GLU A 56 -3.08 -0.61 4.10
CA GLU A 56 -1.77 0.05 4.28
C GLU A 56 -1.46 0.32 5.76
N LYS A 57 -2.48 0.68 6.55
CA LYS A 57 -2.31 0.83 8.00
C LYS A 57 -1.87 -0.49 8.66
N GLU A 58 -2.47 -1.61 8.27
CA GLU A 58 -2.11 -2.92 8.84
C GLU A 58 -0.70 -3.34 8.42
N HIS A 59 -0.30 -3.09 7.16
CA HIS A 59 1.07 -3.32 6.70
C HIS A 59 2.08 -2.46 7.49
N ALA A 60 1.77 -1.18 7.68
CA ALA A 60 2.58 -0.28 8.49
C ALA A 60 2.79 -0.84 9.91
N GLU A 61 1.73 -1.35 10.54
CA GLU A 61 1.80 -1.94 11.88
C GLU A 61 2.68 -3.20 11.92
N ILE A 62 2.60 -4.06 10.89
CA ILE A 62 3.46 -5.25 10.78
C ILE A 62 4.94 -4.84 10.77
N PHE A 63 5.33 -3.90 9.93
CA PHE A 63 6.72 -3.44 9.85
C PHE A 63 7.16 -2.75 11.13
N TYR A 64 6.31 -1.92 11.73
CA TYR A 64 6.60 -1.20 12.95
C TYR A 64 6.77 -2.15 14.16
N ASN A 65 6.00 -3.22 14.22
CA ASN A 65 6.08 -4.21 15.30
C ASN A 65 7.42 -4.95 15.34
N TYR A 66 8.12 -5.09 14.23
CA TYR A 66 9.48 -5.63 14.23
C TYR A 66 10.49 -4.74 14.96
N LEU A 67 10.16 -3.46 15.15
CA LEU A 67 11.01 -2.48 15.81
C LEU A 67 10.76 -2.37 17.32
N LYS A 68 9.86 -3.19 17.88
CA LYS A 68 9.40 -3.09 19.29
C LYS A 68 10.51 -3.11 20.33
N ASP A 69 11.59 -3.85 20.06
CA ASP A 69 12.72 -3.96 20.98
C ASP A 69 13.63 -2.71 20.95
N LEU A 70 13.45 -1.84 19.95
CA LEU A 70 14.12 -0.55 19.82
C LEU A 70 13.25 0.63 20.32
N LYS A 71 12.26 0.34 21.14
CA LYS A 71 11.37 1.38 21.68
C LYS A 71 12.14 2.49 22.39
N GLY A 72 11.77 3.73 22.08
CA GLY A 72 12.45 4.92 22.59
C GLY A 72 13.63 5.39 21.75
N GLU A 73 14.09 4.59 20.80
CA GLU A 73 15.14 5.00 19.87
C GLU A 73 14.55 5.80 18.68
N THR A 74 15.39 6.59 18.04
CA THR A 74 15.06 7.25 16.78
C THR A 74 15.87 6.61 15.66
N ILE A 75 15.19 6.13 14.62
CA ILE A 75 15.84 5.54 13.44
C ILE A 75 15.82 6.56 12.33
N PHE A 76 16.99 7.04 11.94
CA PHE A 76 17.14 7.98 10.83
C PHE A 76 17.21 7.22 9.51
N ILE A 77 16.41 7.64 8.55
CA ILE A 77 16.35 7.08 7.20
C ILE A 77 16.35 8.18 6.15
N ASP A 78 16.77 7.81 4.96
CA ASP A 78 16.48 8.50 3.71
C ASP A 78 15.49 7.67 2.89
N GLY A 79 14.74 8.31 2.01
CA GLY A 79 13.77 7.64 1.15
C GLY A 79 13.11 8.61 0.19
N GLY A 80 12.55 8.06 -0.91
CA GLY A 80 11.75 8.80 -1.88
C GLY A 80 10.30 8.32 -1.83
N TYR A 81 9.35 9.24 -1.80
CA TYR A 81 7.94 8.94 -1.81
C TYR A 81 7.21 9.80 -2.84
N PRO A 82 6.14 9.29 -3.46
CA PRO A 82 5.49 9.98 -4.57
C PRO A 82 4.72 11.22 -4.14
N VAL A 83 4.64 12.20 -5.04
CA VAL A 83 3.75 13.35 -4.94
C VAL A 83 2.66 13.21 -6.00
N ASP A 84 1.54 12.60 -5.61
CA ASP A 84 0.41 12.29 -6.50
C ASP A 84 -0.77 13.21 -6.21
N LEU A 85 -0.57 14.50 -6.46
CA LEU A 85 -1.59 15.55 -6.27
C LEU A 85 -2.34 15.81 -7.59
N TYR A 86 -3.17 14.84 -7.98
CA TYR A 86 -3.99 14.94 -9.19
C TYR A 86 -5.42 15.36 -8.85
N ASP A 87 -6.04 16.11 -9.75
CA ASP A 87 -7.38 16.66 -9.58
C ASP A 87 -8.51 15.70 -10.00
N GLN A 88 -8.16 14.59 -10.65
CA GLN A 88 -9.12 13.62 -11.15
C GLN A 88 -8.87 12.23 -10.57
N THR A 89 -9.95 11.55 -10.21
CA THR A 89 -9.90 10.21 -9.62
C THR A 89 -9.22 9.20 -10.52
N VAL A 90 -9.43 9.24 -11.84
CA VAL A 90 -8.78 8.31 -12.78
C VAL A 90 -7.25 8.42 -12.74
N ASP A 91 -6.71 9.63 -12.61
CA ASP A 91 -5.27 9.86 -12.51
C ASP A 91 -4.72 9.39 -11.16
N LEU A 92 -5.50 9.55 -10.09
CA LEU A 92 -5.15 9.01 -8.77
C LEU A 92 -5.12 7.48 -8.76
N LEU A 93 -6.05 6.82 -9.45
CA LEU A 93 -6.03 5.35 -9.61
C LEU A 93 -4.80 4.88 -10.38
N LYS A 94 -4.42 5.56 -11.46
CA LYS A 94 -3.23 5.23 -12.26
C LYS A 94 -1.94 5.43 -11.48
N ALA A 95 -1.84 6.52 -10.72
CA ALA A 95 -0.70 6.79 -9.85
C ALA A 95 -0.60 5.74 -8.73
N ALA A 96 -1.70 5.40 -8.09
CA ALA A 96 -1.76 4.36 -7.07
C ALA A 96 -1.30 3.01 -7.64
N ARG A 97 -1.82 2.59 -8.79
CA ARG A 97 -1.38 1.38 -9.49
C ARG A 97 0.12 1.36 -9.72
N HIS A 98 0.69 2.45 -10.22
CA HIS A 98 2.12 2.57 -10.50
C HIS A 98 2.94 2.34 -9.23
N ASN A 99 2.58 2.98 -8.13
CA ASN A 99 3.28 2.87 -6.86
C ASN A 99 3.20 1.46 -6.26
N GLU A 100 2.03 0.83 -6.32
CA GLU A 100 1.84 -0.54 -5.84
C GLU A 100 2.69 -1.54 -6.63
N TYR A 101 2.76 -1.39 -7.95
CA TYR A 101 3.60 -2.25 -8.78
C TYR A 101 5.09 -2.03 -8.54
N GLU A 102 5.55 -0.81 -8.25
CA GLU A 102 6.93 -0.56 -7.83
C GLU A 102 7.24 -1.26 -6.50
N GLU A 103 6.34 -1.20 -5.53
CA GLU A 103 6.50 -1.90 -4.25
C GLU A 103 6.53 -3.42 -4.44
N TYR A 104 5.66 -3.96 -5.29
CA TYR A 104 5.65 -5.37 -5.64
C TYR A 104 6.90 -5.82 -6.38
N GLN A 105 7.29 -5.11 -7.45
CA GLN A 105 8.34 -5.56 -8.37
C GLN A 105 9.74 -5.29 -7.85
N ASP A 106 9.94 -4.18 -7.15
CA ASP A 106 11.26 -3.68 -6.80
C ASP A 106 11.47 -3.51 -5.29
N VAL A 107 10.69 -2.63 -4.64
CA VAL A 107 11.01 -2.13 -3.29
C VAL A 107 11.00 -3.26 -2.27
N TYR A 108 9.91 -3.97 -2.12
CA TYR A 108 9.78 -5.01 -1.09
C TYR A 108 10.53 -6.29 -1.44
N LYS A 109 10.73 -6.59 -2.71
CA LYS A 109 11.62 -7.70 -3.11
C LYS A 109 13.07 -7.42 -2.72
N ASN A 110 13.53 -6.19 -2.94
CA ASN A 110 14.87 -5.78 -2.53
C ASN A 110 15.01 -5.79 -1.00
N PHE A 111 14.02 -5.29 -0.27
CA PHE A 111 14.03 -5.32 1.19
C PHE A 111 14.00 -6.76 1.74
N ALA A 112 13.25 -7.66 1.12
CA ALA A 112 13.23 -9.07 1.47
C ALA A 112 14.59 -9.72 1.26
N GLU A 113 15.25 -9.44 0.14
CA GLU A 113 16.57 -10.01 -0.15
C GLU A 113 17.64 -9.51 0.83
N VAL A 114 17.65 -8.20 1.13
CA VAL A 114 18.56 -7.64 2.14
C VAL A 114 18.34 -8.28 3.51
N ALA A 115 17.08 -8.40 3.95
CA ALA A 115 16.75 -9.05 5.22
C ALA A 115 17.22 -10.49 5.26
N LYS A 116 17.07 -11.23 4.17
CA LYS A 116 17.53 -12.61 4.04
C LYS A 116 19.06 -12.70 4.13
N GLN A 117 19.77 -11.82 3.44
CA GLN A 117 21.25 -11.77 3.47
C GLN A 117 21.79 -11.44 4.86
N GLU A 118 21.08 -10.57 5.60
CA GLU A 118 21.43 -10.22 6.97
C GLU A 118 20.96 -11.25 8.01
N GLY A 119 20.26 -12.31 7.59
CA GLY A 119 19.82 -13.40 8.45
C GLY A 119 18.45 -13.21 9.11
N PHE A 120 17.70 -12.17 8.74
CA PHE A 120 16.36 -11.87 9.27
C PHE A 120 15.27 -12.55 8.44
N LEU A 121 15.21 -13.88 8.50
CA LEU A 121 14.35 -14.67 7.61
C LEU A 121 12.85 -14.39 7.78
N GLN A 122 12.39 -14.17 9.01
CA GLN A 122 10.98 -13.83 9.28
C GLN A 122 10.60 -12.46 8.69
N ILE A 123 11.49 -11.48 8.83
CA ILE A 123 11.29 -10.15 8.23
C ILE A 123 11.30 -10.24 6.71
N SER A 124 12.23 -11.01 6.14
CA SER A 124 12.28 -11.30 4.71
C SER A 124 10.96 -11.89 4.20
N SER A 125 10.42 -12.87 4.93
CA SER A 125 9.14 -13.49 4.58
C SER A 125 7.98 -12.50 4.62
N SER A 126 7.95 -11.60 5.61
CA SER A 126 6.91 -10.56 5.70
C SER A 126 6.99 -9.58 4.53
N PHE A 127 8.18 -9.11 4.15
CA PHE A 127 8.35 -8.29 2.95
C PHE A 127 7.87 -9.00 1.70
N SER A 128 8.19 -10.28 1.53
CA SER A 128 7.76 -11.06 0.37
C SER A 128 6.24 -11.23 0.31
N LEU A 129 5.60 -11.54 1.44
CA LEU A 129 4.15 -11.72 1.50
C LEU A 129 3.40 -10.42 1.23
N ILE A 130 3.85 -9.31 1.83
CA ILE A 130 3.23 -7.99 1.59
C ILE A 130 3.45 -7.56 0.15
N SER A 131 4.63 -7.78 -0.44
CA SER A 131 4.89 -7.54 -1.86
C SER A 131 3.81 -8.17 -2.77
N GLU A 132 3.40 -9.40 -2.51
CA GLU A 132 2.33 -10.05 -3.28
C GLU A 132 0.95 -9.41 -3.06
N ILE A 133 0.70 -8.83 -1.88
CA ILE A 133 -0.52 -8.07 -1.61
C ILE A 133 -0.53 -6.76 -2.40
N GLU A 134 0.62 -6.07 -2.52
CA GLU A 134 0.73 -4.86 -3.32
C GLU A 134 0.44 -5.10 -4.80
N LYS A 135 0.78 -6.29 -5.30
CA LYS A 135 0.34 -6.70 -6.64
C LYS A 135 -1.19 -6.75 -6.75
N VAL A 136 -1.87 -7.31 -5.75
CA VAL A 136 -3.34 -7.36 -5.73
C VAL A 136 -3.95 -5.95 -5.66
N HIS A 137 -3.35 -5.05 -4.88
CA HIS A 137 -3.74 -3.65 -4.85
C HIS A 137 -3.58 -2.98 -6.21
N GLY A 138 -2.41 -3.15 -6.84
CA GLY A 138 -2.12 -2.61 -8.18
C GLY A 138 -3.09 -3.13 -9.23
N ASP A 139 -3.37 -4.43 -9.26
CA ASP A 139 -4.33 -5.06 -10.17
C ASP A 139 -5.74 -4.49 -9.99
N ARG A 140 -6.15 -4.25 -8.74
CA ARG A 140 -7.44 -3.65 -8.42
C ARG A 140 -7.53 -2.19 -8.90
N PHE A 141 -6.52 -1.39 -8.65
CA PHE A 141 -6.47 -0.01 -9.14
C PHE A 141 -6.47 0.05 -10.67
N GLN A 142 -5.76 -0.86 -11.33
CA GLN A 142 -5.77 -0.97 -12.80
C GLN A 142 -7.17 -1.28 -13.31
N MET A 143 -7.85 -2.23 -12.72
CA MET A 143 -9.20 -2.63 -13.12
C MET A 143 -10.18 -1.43 -13.05
N PHE A 144 -10.16 -0.69 -11.96
CA PHE A 144 -11.04 0.47 -11.81
C PHE A 144 -10.65 1.65 -12.71
N ALA A 145 -9.36 1.87 -12.95
CA ALA A 145 -8.91 2.86 -13.94
C ALA A 145 -9.41 2.51 -15.34
N ASP A 146 -9.32 1.25 -15.74
CA ASP A 146 -9.82 0.77 -17.03
C ASP A 146 -11.35 0.95 -17.17
N TYR A 147 -12.10 0.61 -16.13
CA TYR A 147 -13.55 0.82 -16.13
C TYR A 147 -13.92 2.30 -16.29
N MET A 148 -13.20 3.21 -15.62
CA MET A 148 -13.43 4.64 -15.78
C MET A 148 -13.09 5.13 -17.18
N GLU A 149 -11.96 4.74 -17.74
CA GLU A 149 -11.53 5.16 -19.07
C GLU A 149 -12.45 4.64 -20.18
N GLN A 150 -13.03 3.45 -19.99
CA GLN A 150 -13.97 2.83 -20.91
C GLN A 150 -15.43 3.26 -20.67
N ASN A 151 -15.70 4.14 -19.69
CA ASN A 151 -17.06 4.50 -19.26
C ASN A 151 -17.91 3.29 -18.85
N ARG A 152 -17.30 2.30 -18.20
CA ARG A 152 -17.93 1.01 -17.84
C ARG A 152 -18.08 0.80 -16.34
N LEU A 153 -17.78 1.79 -15.51
CA LEU A 153 -17.81 1.63 -14.05
C LEU A 153 -19.18 1.16 -13.54
N PHE A 154 -20.26 1.62 -14.17
CA PHE A 154 -21.64 1.27 -13.81
C PHE A 154 -22.39 0.55 -14.94
N VAL A 155 -21.66 -0.08 -15.87
CA VAL A 155 -22.23 -0.78 -17.01
C VAL A 155 -21.73 -2.24 -17.03
N SER A 156 -22.66 -3.17 -17.21
CA SER A 156 -22.36 -4.60 -17.38
C SER A 156 -23.05 -5.12 -18.64
N ASP A 157 -22.35 -5.98 -19.39
CA ASP A 157 -22.90 -6.66 -20.56
C ASP A 157 -23.74 -7.88 -20.20
N VAL A 158 -23.74 -8.26 -18.94
CA VAL A 158 -24.48 -9.39 -18.40
C VAL A 158 -25.30 -8.96 -17.18
N GLU A 159 -26.35 -9.72 -16.88
CA GLU A 159 -27.08 -9.53 -15.64
C GLU A 159 -26.14 -9.65 -14.44
N THR A 160 -26.15 -8.68 -13.57
CA THR A 160 -25.28 -8.63 -12.39
C THR A 160 -26.04 -8.14 -11.17
N GLY A 161 -25.61 -8.60 -10.02
CA GLY A 161 -26.18 -8.15 -8.75
C GLY A 161 -25.71 -6.72 -8.39
N TRP A 162 -26.60 -5.97 -7.78
CA TRP A 162 -26.29 -4.65 -7.23
C TRP A 162 -26.46 -4.69 -5.71
N LEU A 163 -25.59 -4.01 -5.03
CA LEU A 163 -25.66 -3.82 -3.58
C LEU A 163 -25.67 -2.32 -3.29
N CYS A 164 -26.65 -1.88 -2.55
CA CYS A 164 -26.67 -0.53 -2.02
C CYS A 164 -25.62 -0.39 -0.91
N LEU A 165 -24.60 0.43 -1.13
CA LEU A 165 -23.54 0.65 -0.13
C LEU A 165 -24.02 1.43 1.10
N ASN A 166 -25.22 2.01 1.05
CA ASN A 166 -25.80 2.75 2.17
C ASN A 166 -26.64 1.85 3.10
N CYS A 167 -27.47 0.98 2.53
CA CYS A 167 -28.41 0.16 3.33
C CYS A 167 -28.23 -1.35 3.19
N GLY A 168 -27.36 -1.81 2.28
CA GLY A 168 -27.08 -3.23 2.08
C GLY A 168 -28.14 -3.99 1.24
N HIS A 169 -29.10 -3.27 0.63
CA HIS A 169 -30.13 -3.89 -0.22
C HIS A 169 -29.54 -4.37 -1.52
#